data_b4ed75fe394095b5c6e877b02d1d6d56
#
_entry.id   b4ed75fe394095b5c6e877b02d1d6d56
#
_cell.length_a   1.000
_cell.length_b   1.000
_cell.length_c   1.000
_cell.angle_alpha   90.00
_cell.angle_beta   90.00
_cell.angle_gamma   90.00
#
_symmetry.space_group_name_H-M   'P 1'
#
loop_
_entity.id
_entity.type
_entity.pdbx_description
1 polymer ?
#
loop_
_entity_poly.entity_id
_entity_poly.type
_entity_poly.pdbx_seq_one_letter_code
_entity_poly.pdbx_strand_id
1 'polypeptide(L)'
;MTDGSHIAFCIILNGLKISFFECLPKLFWRFQMDTRTLAESYFTAVNKGGWEDFVAENFNYGMCDSQEIRRGRDVYLQGAGQFYALSQHLEVKKLLVEGREVAALNRYRLQSPHGKELELDVAEFLKFDESDKLIASNIYFDTHRFQEFMQGK
;
A
#
# COMPACT_ATOMS: atom_id res chain seq x y z
N MET A 1 27.51 20.68 -27.01
CA MET A 1 28.67 21.21 -26.28
C MET A 1 28.15 22.10 -25.17
N THR A 2 27.95 21.53 -23.99
CA THR A 2 27.80 22.28 -22.74
C THR A 2 28.46 21.48 -21.65
N ASP A 3 29.56 22.06 -21.21
CA ASP A 3 30.53 21.56 -20.25
C ASP A 3 29.91 21.56 -18.85
N GLY A 4 29.81 20.43 -18.23
CA GLY A 4 29.35 20.26 -16.83
C GLY A 4 30.56 20.34 -15.90
N SER A 5 30.87 21.50 -15.39
CA SER A 5 31.93 21.75 -14.40
C SER A 5 31.65 21.04 -13.09
N HIS A 6 32.32 19.91 -12.84
CA HIS A 6 32.39 19.27 -11.52
C HIS A 6 33.27 20.12 -10.61
N ILE A 7 32.69 20.76 -9.59
CA ILE A 7 33.43 21.46 -8.54
C ILE A 7 33.93 20.40 -7.56
N ALA A 8 35.22 20.07 -7.66
CA ALA A 8 35.91 19.25 -6.67
C ALA A 8 36.40 20.19 -5.54
N PHE A 9 35.87 20.05 -4.33
CA PHE A 9 36.39 20.67 -3.14
C PHE A 9 37.62 19.87 -2.64
N CYS A 10 38.81 20.47 -2.75
CA CYS A 10 40.03 19.89 -2.23
C CYS A 10 40.42 20.67 -0.96
N ILE A 11 40.35 20.05 0.22
CA ILE A 11 40.89 20.64 1.47
C ILE A 11 42.27 20.04 1.70
N ILE A 12 43.29 20.89 1.69
CA ILE A 12 44.68 20.51 2.00
C ILE A 12 44.93 20.80 3.48
N LEU A 13 45.07 19.79 4.32
CA LEU A 13 45.56 19.86 5.66
C LEU A 13 46.83 18.99 5.78
N ASN A 14 47.96 19.62 6.08
CA ASN A 14 49.23 19.01 6.46
C ASN A 14 49.85 18.02 5.47
N GLY A 15 49.90 18.32 4.19
CA GLY A 15 50.79 17.62 3.26
C GLY A 15 50.39 16.18 2.92
N LEU A 16 49.27 15.66 3.41
CA LEU A 16 48.75 14.35 3.06
C LEU A 16 47.62 14.48 2.02
N LYS A 17 47.86 14.02 0.80
CA LYS A 17 46.79 13.89 -0.20
C LYS A 17 45.92 12.71 0.17
N ILE A 18 44.84 12.93 0.90
CA ILE A 18 43.81 11.94 1.10
C ILE A 18 42.82 12.09 -0.06
N SER A 19 42.86 11.13 -0.98
CA SER A 19 41.84 11.01 -2.03
C SER A 19 40.54 10.50 -1.39
N PHE A 20 39.58 11.38 -1.17
CA PHE A 20 38.26 11.06 -0.61
C PHE A 20 37.35 10.36 -1.61
N PHE A 21 37.88 9.79 -2.69
CA PHE A 21 37.08 9.21 -3.75
C PHE A 21 36.66 7.73 -3.52
N GLU A 22 37.11 7.07 -2.44
CA GLU A 22 36.88 5.63 -2.26
C GLU A 22 36.06 5.23 -1.04
N CYS A 23 35.49 6.16 -0.26
CA CYS A 23 34.73 5.81 0.94
C CYS A 23 33.45 6.64 1.16
N LEU A 24 32.75 6.98 0.09
CA LEU A 24 31.31 7.23 0.22
C LEU A 24 30.62 5.89 -0.06
N PRO A 25 30.16 5.17 0.97
CA PRO A 25 29.13 4.18 0.72
C PRO A 25 28.06 4.95 -0.06
N LYS A 26 27.57 4.36 -1.13
CA LYS A 26 26.43 4.86 -1.88
C LYS A 26 25.27 4.98 -0.89
N LEU A 27 25.23 6.05 -0.12
CA LEU A 27 24.06 6.52 0.60
C LEU A 27 23.07 6.97 -0.48
N PHE A 28 22.54 5.99 -1.19
CA PHE A 28 21.28 6.15 -1.85
C PHE A 28 20.27 6.33 -0.71
N TRP A 29 20.08 7.57 -0.26
CA TRP A 29 18.90 7.94 0.49
C TRP A 29 17.73 7.69 -0.44
N ARG A 30 17.29 6.41 -0.46
CA ARG A 30 15.99 6.08 -0.98
C ARG A 30 15.05 6.80 -0.02
N PHE A 31 14.44 7.89 -0.48
CA PHE A 31 13.37 8.56 0.25
C PHE A 31 12.25 7.54 0.38
N GLN A 32 12.29 6.78 1.47
CA GLN A 32 11.24 5.85 1.83
C GLN A 32 10.05 6.70 2.25
N MET A 33 8.91 6.46 1.65
CA MET A 33 7.69 7.18 1.99
C MET A 33 7.29 6.86 3.43
N ASP A 34 6.85 7.86 4.16
CA ASP A 34 6.23 7.66 5.46
C ASP A 34 5.03 6.70 5.33
N THR A 35 4.95 5.70 6.20
CA THR A 35 3.96 4.61 6.10
C THR A 35 2.53 5.13 6.15
N ARG A 36 2.25 6.20 6.89
CA ARG A 36 0.95 6.84 6.90
C ARG A 36 0.60 7.41 5.53
N THR A 37 1.50 8.19 4.96
CA THR A 37 1.34 8.79 3.62
C THR A 37 1.19 7.70 2.55
N LEU A 38 1.94 6.60 2.68
CA LEU A 38 1.84 5.45 1.78
C LEU A 38 0.46 4.78 1.85
N ALA A 39 -0.07 4.54 3.06
CA ALA A 39 -1.39 3.96 3.25
C ALA A 39 -2.51 4.88 2.74
N GLU A 40 -2.42 6.19 3.00
CA GLU A 40 -3.37 7.19 2.50
C GLU A 40 -3.35 7.25 0.96
N SER A 41 -2.17 7.13 0.36
CA SER A 41 -1.99 7.05 -1.09
C SER A 41 -2.62 5.78 -1.68
N TYR A 42 -2.43 4.63 -1.02
CA TYR A 42 -3.07 3.37 -1.39
C TYR A 42 -4.60 3.49 -1.36
N PHE A 43 -5.21 3.97 -0.26
CA PHE A 43 -6.66 4.13 -0.17
C PHE A 43 -7.20 5.20 -1.15
N THR A 44 -6.40 6.21 -1.44
CA THR A 44 -6.74 7.17 -2.50
C THR A 44 -6.77 6.49 -3.88
N ALA A 45 -5.82 5.60 -4.14
CA ALA A 45 -5.77 4.82 -5.38
C ALA A 45 -6.92 3.80 -5.48
N VAL A 46 -7.40 3.24 -4.36
CA VAL A 46 -8.62 2.41 -4.33
C VAL A 46 -9.83 3.20 -4.85
N ASN A 47 -9.95 4.49 -4.49
CA ASN A 47 -11.04 5.35 -4.97
C ASN A 47 -10.88 5.82 -6.42
N LYS A 48 -9.65 5.96 -6.90
CA LYS A 48 -9.34 6.63 -8.19
C LYS A 48 -8.83 5.68 -9.27
N GLY A 49 -8.48 4.46 -8.89
CA GLY A 49 -7.74 3.50 -9.72
C GLY A 49 -6.24 3.55 -9.49
N GLY A 50 -5.52 2.47 -9.87
CA GLY A 50 -4.07 2.33 -9.73
C GLY A 50 -3.61 1.73 -8.40
N TRP A 51 -4.51 1.22 -7.58
CA TRP A 51 -4.17 0.54 -6.33
C TRP A 51 -3.34 -0.74 -6.56
N GLU A 52 -3.45 -1.35 -7.72
CA GLU A 52 -2.72 -2.54 -8.14
C GLU A 52 -1.20 -2.32 -8.15
N ASP A 53 -0.76 -1.08 -8.38
CA ASP A 53 0.65 -0.72 -8.42
C ASP A 53 1.32 -0.76 -7.05
N PHE A 54 0.52 -0.73 -5.98
CA PHE A 54 1.03 -0.86 -4.62
C PHE A 54 1.31 -2.32 -4.23
N VAL A 55 0.71 -3.31 -4.89
CA VAL A 55 0.74 -4.71 -4.49
C VAL A 55 2.03 -5.40 -4.94
N ALA A 56 2.74 -6.02 -4.00
CA ALA A 56 3.94 -6.80 -4.27
C ALA A 56 3.63 -8.15 -4.96
N GLU A 57 4.58 -8.68 -5.72
CA GLU A 57 4.43 -9.99 -6.38
C GLU A 57 4.23 -11.15 -5.38
N ASN A 58 4.90 -11.09 -4.23
CA ASN A 58 4.83 -12.10 -3.17
C ASN A 58 3.78 -11.81 -2.11
N PHE A 59 2.67 -11.18 -2.49
CA PHE A 59 1.61 -10.75 -1.59
C PHE A 59 0.93 -11.91 -0.85
N ASN A 60 0.59 -11.69 0.43
CA ASN A 60 -0.18 -12.61 1.27
C ASN A 60 -1.53 -11.99 1.65
N TYR A 61 -2.60 -12.74 1.51
CA TYR A 61 -3.95 -12.29 1.75
C TYR A 61 -4.72 -13.22 2.68
N GLY A 62 -5.36 -12.67 3.71
CA GLY A 62 -6.25 -13.36 4.63
C GLY A 62 -7.61 -12.68 4.74
N MET A 63 -8.66 -13.47 4.90
CA MET A 63 -10.03 -13.02 5.22
C MET A 63 -10.40 -13.43 6.64
N CYS A 64 -11.33 -12.71 7.24
CA CYS A 64 -11.70 -12.78 8.65
C CYS A 64 -12.13 -14.16 9.19
N ASP A 65 -12.67 -15.01 8.37
CA ASP A 65 -13.18 -16.34 8.72
C ASP A 65 -12.41 -17.48 8.03
N SER A 66 -11.36 -17.15 7.30
CA SER A 66 -10.52 -18.11 6.61
C SER A 66 -9.20 -18.31 7.36
N GLN A 67 -8.91 -19.56 7.72
CA GLN A 67 -7.57 -19.95 8.19
C GLN A 67 -6.59 -20.09 7.01
N GLU A 68 -7.06 -19.98 5.77
CA GLU A 68 -6.25 -20.10 4.59
C GLU A 68 -5.64 -18.73 4.22
N ILE A 69 -4.31 -18.68 4.22
CA ILE A 69 -3.57 -17.57 3.63
C ILE A 69 -3.43 -17.84 2.14
N ARG A 70 -4.06 -17.02 1.34
CA ARG A 70 -3.87 -17.01 -0.12
C ARG A 70 -2.59 -16.26 -0.46
N ARG A 71 -1.85 -16.75 -1.44
CA ARG A 71 -0.57 -16.16 -1.85
C ARG A 71 -0.58 -15.79 -3.31
N GLY A 72 0.14 -14.72 -3.60
CA GLY A 72 0.35 -14.22 -4.95
C GLY A 72 -0.49 -12.99 -5.27
N ARG A 73 0.15 -12.09 -6.00
CA ARG A 73 -0.43 -10.83 -6.44
C ARG A 73 -1.71 -11.05 -7.25
N ASP A 74 -1.68 -11.91 -8.24
CA ASP A 74 -2.83 -12.12 -9.15
C ASP A 74 -4.07 -12.61 -8.42
N VAL A 75 -3.92 -13.50 -7.42
CA VAL A 75 -5.04 -13.99 -6.61
C VAL A 75 -5.69 -12.85 -5.83
N TYR A 76 -4.86 -11.96 -5.26
CA TYR A 76 -5.36 -10.78 -4.55
C TYR A 76 -6.03 -9.80 -5.51
N LEU A 77 -5.38 -9.47 -6.64
CA LEU A 77 -5.94 -8.55 -7.62
C LEU A 77 -7.31 -9.00 -8.13
N GLN A 78 -7.47 -10.30 -8.36
CA GLN A 78 -8.77 -10.85 -8.78
C GLN A 78 -9.83 -10.68 -7.69
N GLY A 79 -9.55 -11.06 -6.44
CA GLY A 79 -10.51 -10.98 -5.34
C GLY A 79 -10.85 -9.54 -4.94
N ALA A 80 -9.83 -8.73 -4.70
CA ALA A 80 -9.99 -7.32 -4.33
C ALA A 80 -10.60 -6.50 -5.47
N GLY A 81 -10.20 -6.78 -6.72
CA GLY A 81 -10.76 -6.11 -7.89
C GLY A 81 -12.27 -6.33 -8.04
N GLN A 82 -12.77 -7.55 -7.75
CA GLN A 82 -14.21 -7.81 -7.73
C GLN A 82 -14.93 -6.99 -6.65
N PHE A 83 -14.34 -6.88 -5.45
CA PHE A 83 -14.89 -6.07 -4.36
C PHE A 83 -14.85 -4.57 -4.70
N TYR A 84 -13.72 -4.08 -5.18
CA TYR A 84 -13.56 -2.65 -5.53
C TYR A 84 -14.42 -2.24 -6.74
N ALA A 85 -14.75 -3.16 -7.64
CA ALA A 85 -15.69 -2.89 -8.73
C ALA A 85 -17.13 -2.59 -8.24
N LEU A 86 -17.50 -3.04 -7.03
CA LEU A 86 -18.76 -2.69 -6.39
C LEU A 86 -18.67 -1.37 -5.61
N SER A 87 -17.45 -0.89 -5.31
CA SER A 87 -17.24 0.29 -4.47
C SER A 87 -17.48 1.57 -5.26
N GLN A 88 -18.43 2.37 -4.76
CA GLN A 88 -18.68 3.73 -5.25
C GLN A 88 -17.80 4.74 -4.53
N HIS A 89 -17.44 4.46 -3.28
CA HIS A 89 -16.62 5.32 -2.45
C HIS A 89 -16.07 4.58 -1.25
N LEU A 90 -14.83 4.87 -0.92
CA LEU A 90 -14.14 4.47 0.31
C LEU A 90 -13.84 5.71 1.15
N GLU A 91 -14.25 5.70 2.41
CA GLU A 91 -13.88 6.68 3.42
C GLU A 91 -13.00 6.02 4.50
N VAL A 92 -11.80 6.53 4.72
CA VAL A 92 -10.94 6.09 5.83
C VAL A 92 -11.41 6.77 7.12
N LYS A 93 -12.04 6.01 8.01
CA LYS A 93 -12.58 6.50 9.29
C LYS A 93 -11.49 6.64 10.36
N LYS A 94 -10.53 5.71 10.36
CA LYS A 94 -9.43 5.68 11.31
C LYS A 94 -8.23 4.97 10.72
N LEU A 95 -7.04 5.51 10.98
CA LEU A 95 -5.77 4.94 10.56
C LEU A 95 -4.80 4.95 11.74
N LEU A 96 -4.27 3.77 12.07
CA LEU A 96 -3.21 3.56 13.06
C LEU A 96 -2.01 2.98 12.34
N VAL A 97 -0.82 3.46 12.68
CA VAL A 97 0.44 3.06 12.02
C VAL A 97 1.44 2.68 13.09
N GLU A 98 2.07 1.51 12.91
CA GLU A 98 3.18 1.03 13.73
C GLU A 98 4.26 0.46 12.81
N GLY A 99 5.40 1.16 12.70
CA GLY A 99 6.45 0.79 11.76
C GLY A 99 5.94 0.75 10.31
N ARG A 100 5.97 -0.43 9.71
CA ARG A 100 5.46 -0.68 8.34
C ARG A 100 4.08 -1.36 8.32
N GLU A 101 3.43 -1.44 9.47
CA GLU A 101 2.11 -2.03 9.62
C GLU A 101 1.05 -0.95 9.85
N VAL A 102 -0.13 -1.18 9.30
CA VAL A 102 -1.25 -0.24 9.32
C VAL A 102 -2.51 -0.99 9.69
N ALA A 103 -3.27 -0.44 10.65
CA ALA A 103 -4.64 -0.84 10.91
C ALA A 103 -5.58 0.29 10.50
N ALA A 104 -6.48 0.02 9.57
CA ALA A 104 -7.45 0.95 9.07
C ALA A 104 -8.88 0.49 9.37
N LEU A 105 -9.73 1.42 9.78
CA LEU A 105 -11.18 1.24 9.76
C LEU A 105 -11.72 2.06 8.60
N ASN A 106 -12.24 1.38 7.61
CA ASN A 106 -12.74 1.95 6.37
C ASN A 106 -14.25 1.76 6.26
N ARG A 107 -14.93 2.73 5.68
CA ARG A 107 -16.32 2.59 5.26
C ARG A 107 -16.40 2.59 3.76
N TYR A 108 -16.90 1.51 3.22
CA TYR A 108 -17.20 1.36 1.80
C TYR A 108 -18.68 1.63 1.54
N ARG A 109 -18.95 2.43 0.52
CA ARG A 109 -20.27 2.54 -0.08
C ARG A 109 -20.29 1.67 -1.32
N LEU A 110 -21.05 0.56 -1.26
CA LEU A 110 -21.09 -0.45 -2.29
C LEU A 110 -22.42 -0.37 -3.06
N GLN A 111 -22.37 -0.70 -4.35
CA GLN A 111 -23.56 -0.90 -5.17
C GLN A 111 -23.50 -2.28 -5.86
N SER A 112 -24.55 -3.09 -5.63
CA SER A 112 -24.65 -4.41 -6.27
C SER A 112 -25.01 -4.28 -7.74
N PRO A 113 -24.78 -5.34 -8.55
CA PRO A 113 -25.25 -5.38 -9.94
C PRO A 113 -26.77 -5.21 -10.10
N HIS A 114 -27.53 -5.45 -9.03
CA HIS A 114 -28.99 -5.28 -8.98
C HIS A 114 -29.42 -3.88 -8.51
N GLY A 115 -28.46 -2.96 -8.32
CA GLY A 115 -28.72 -1.58 -7.90
C GLY A 115 -28.94 -1.38 -6.40
N LYS A 116 -28.81 -2.44 -5.56
CA LYS A 116 -28.89 -2.33 -4.11
C LYS A 116 -27.63 -1.64 -3.56
N GLU A 117 -27.80 -0.77 -2.59
CA GLU A 117 -26.71 -0.09 -1.90
C GLU A 117 -26.42 -0.71 -0.53
N LEU A 118 -25.15 -0.69 -0.11
CA LEU A 118 -24.70 -1.13 1.20
C LEU A 118 -23.57 -0.22 1.69
N GLU A 119 -23.69 0.30 2.90
CA GLU A 119 -22.55 0.81 3.66
C GLU A 119 -21.97 -0.31 4.50
N LEU A 120 -20.68 -0.62 4.27
CA LEU A 120 -19.95 -1.69 4.92
C LEU A 120 -18.70 -1.16 5.60
N ASP A 121 -18.60 -1.38 6.92
CA ASP A 121 -17.37 -1.11 7.65
C ASP A 121 -16.42 -2.30 7.53
N VAL A 122 -15.19 -2.01 7.17
CA VAL A 122 -14.12 -3.00 6.95
C VAL A 122 -12.91 -2.60 7.78
N ALA A 123 -12.45 -3.50 8.65
CA ALA A 123 -11.15 -3.36 9.30
C ALA A 123 -10.10 -4.04 8.42
N GLU A 124 -9.04 -3.31 8.09
CA GLU A 124 -7.95 -3.77 7.23
C GLU A 124 -6.62 -3.65 7.97
N PHE A 125 -5.86 -4.75 7.99
CA PHE A 125 -4.50 -4.78 8.51
C PHE A 125 -3.56 -4.97 7.34
N LEU A 126 -2.77 -3.94 7.06
CA LEU A 126 -1.88 -3.86 5.92
C LEU A 126 -0.43 -3.93 6.38
N LYS A 127 0.44 -4.54 5.58
CA LYS A 127 1.89 -4.53 5.80
C LYS A 127 2.60 -4.13 4.52
N PHE A 128 3.46 -3.12 4.63
CA PHE A 128 4.32 -2.65 3.55
C PHE A 128 5.76 -3.13 3.73
N ASP A 129 6.47 -3.34 2.64
CA ASP A 129 7.90 -3.64 2.65
C ASP A 129 8.77 -2.38 2.54
N GLU A 130 10.08 -2.57 2.58
CA GLU A 130 11.08 -1.52 2.44
C GLU A 130 11.12 -0.87 1.04
N SER A 131 10.38 -1.45 0.09
CA SER A 131 10.21 -0.94 -1.28
C SER A 131 8.90 -0.17 -1.47
N ASP A 132 8.20 0.14 -0.36
CA ASP A 132 6.88 0.79 -0.34
C ASP A 132 5.79 -0.04 -1.06
N LYS A 133 5.95 -1.37 -1.08
CA LYS A 133 4.96 -2.28 -1.64
C LYS A 133 4.15 -2.96 -0.54
N LEU A 134 2.87 -3.12 -0.79
CA LEU A 134 1.95 -3.87 0.06
C LEU A 134 2.25 -5.37 -0.08
N ILE A 135 2.69 -6.02 1.00
CA ILE A 135 3.08 -7.44 1.02
C ILE A 135 2.09 -8.33 1.77
N ALA A 136 1.21 -7.74 2.57
CA ALA A 136 0.16 -8.49 3.24
C ALA A 136 -1.06 -7.62 3.53
N SER A 137 -2.24 -8.25 3.51
CA SER A 137 -3.50 -7.68 3.95
C SER A 137 -4.34 -8.75 4.64
N ASN A 138 -4.91 -8.40 5.80
CA ASN A 138 -5.98 -9.16 6.45
C ASN A 138 -7.19 -8.26 6.59
N ILE A 139 -8.36 -8.74 6.17
CA ILE A 139 -9.59 -7.95 6.18
C ILE A 139 -10.66 -8.61 7.03
N TYR A 140 -11.46 -7.79 7.73
CA TYR A 140 -12.53 -8.20 8.62
C TYR A 140 -13.75 -7.32 8.37
N PHE A 141 -14.87 -7.94 8.06
CA PHE A 141 -16.15 -7.27 7.86
C PHE A 141 -17.32 -8.22 8.14
N ASP A 142 -18.52 -7.72 8.16
CA ASP A 142 -19.74 -8.53 8.31
C ASP A 142 -20.04 -9.31 7.00
N THR A 143 -19.55 -10.55 6.95
CA THR A 143 -19.67 -11.43 5.78
C THR A 143 -21.14 -11.81 5.52
N HIS A 144 -21.97 -11.95 6.57
CA HIS A 144 -23.38 -12.28 6.42
C HIS A 144 -24.12 -11.14 5.71
N ARG A 145 -23.92 -9.91 6.19
CA ARG A 145 -24.53 -8.72 5.61
C ARG A 145 -24.10 -8.50 4.16
N PHE A 146 -22.84 -8.78 3.86
CA PHE A 146 -22.31 -8.70 2.48
C PHE A 146 -22.92 -9.77 1.58
N GLN A 147 -23.12 -11.02 2.08
CA GLN A 147 -23.77 -12.09 1.32
C GLN A 147 -25.24 -11.78 1.00
N GLU A 148 -26.00 -11.23 1.96
CA GLU A 148 -27.39 -10.80 1.73
C GLU A 148 -27.46 -9.68 0.66
N PHE A 149 -26.54 -8.71 0.74
CA PHE A 149 -26.43 -7.67 -0.27
C PHE A 149 -26.16 -8.23 -1.67
N MET A 150 -25.24 -9.19 -1.80
CA MET A 150 -24.93 -9.83 -3.09
C MET A 150 -26.08 -10.66 -3.64
N GLN A 151 -26.93 -11.24 -2.77
CA GLN A 151 -28.12 -12.01 -3.16
C GLN A 151 -29.34 -11.13 -3.45
N GLY A 152 -29.25 -9.82 -3.27
CA GLY A 152 -30.37 -8.89 -3.45
C GLY A 152 -31.44 -8.97 -2.36
N LYS A 153 -31.11 -9.56 -1.20
CA LYS A 153 -32.01 -9.73 -0.04
C LYS A 153 -32.04 -8.51 0.87
#